data_1ff25064b8084b63b9a79a2e4e658881
#
_entry.id   1ff25064b8084b63b9a79a2e4e658881
#
_cell.length_a   1.000
_cell.length_b   1.000
_cell.length_c   1.000
_cell.angle_alpha   90.00
_cell.angle_beta   90.00
_cell.angle_gamma   90.00
#
_symmetry.space_group_name_H-M   'P 1'
#
loop_
_entity.id
_entity.type
_entity.pdbx_description
1 polymer ?
#
loop_
_entity_poly.entity_id
_entity_poly.type
_entity_poly.pdbx_seq_one_letter_code
_entity_poly.pdbx_strand_id
1 'polypeptide(L)'
;MSQMLRRKVYLTFPTEKTREAIICDMYDLFKVRFNIRTASVNQQVGLIALELEGSREKIDQAVAYFKSRGVTAEPVELDVIEG
;
A
#
# COMPACT_ATOMS: atom_id res chain seq x y z
N MET A 1 1.21 -17.27 17.18
CA MET A 1 0.95 -16.99 15.75
C MET A 1 0.50 -15.57 15.59
N SER A 2 1.04 -14.91 14.60
CA SER A 2 0.58 -13.56 14.32
C SER A 2 -0.78 -13.61 13.61
N GLN A 3 -1.65 -12.67 13.95
CA GLN A 3 -2.92 -12.53 13.29
C GLN A 3 -2.74 -11.93 11.91
N MET A 4 -3.56 -12.37 10.97
CA MET A 4 -3.64 -11.77 9.66
C MET A 4 -4.57 -10.60 9.71
N LEU A 5 -4.13 -9.48 9.18
CA LEU A 5 -4.91 -8.25 9.08
C LEU A 5 -5.12 -7.91 7.63
N ARG A 6 -6.18 -7.17 7.37
CA ARG A 6 -6.34 -6.46 6.11
C ARG A 6 -6.47 -4.98 6.42
N ARG A 7 -5.65 -4.20 5.74
CA ARG A 7 -5.65 -2.75 5.92
C ARG A 7 -5.82 -2.10 4.55
N LYS A 8 -6.83 -1.27 4.44
CA LYS A 8 -7.04 -0.49 3.23
C LYS A 8 -6.34 0.85 3.37
N VAL A 9 -5.53 1.20 2.38
CA VAL A 9 -4.82 2.46 2.38
C VAL A 9 -5.04 3.16 1.04
N TYR A 10 -5.10 4.48 1.07
CA TYR A 10 -5.05 5.29 -0.13
C TYR A 10 -3.60 5.71 -0.36
N LEU A 11 -3.11 5.41 -1.55
CA LEU A 11 -1.79 5.84 -1.97
C LEU A 11 -1.94 6.97 -2.96
N THR A 12 -1.19 8.03 -2.73
CA THR A 12 -1.12 9.15 -3.66
C THR A 12 0.29 9.23 -4.21
N PHE A 13 0.42 9.06 -5.52
CA PHE A 13 1.71 9.07 -6.21
C PHE A 13 1.88 10.41 -6.90
N PRO A 14 2.94 11.16 -6.58
CA PRO A 14 3.28 12.36 -7.38
C PRO A 14 3.58 11.96 -8.81
N THR A 15 3.47 12.91 -9.72
CA THR A 15 3.63 12.65 -11.16
C THR A 15 4.94 11.92 -11.47
N GLU A 16 6.05 12.34 -10.88
CA GLU A 16 7.35 11.73 -11.15
C GLU A 16 7.46 10.32 -10.62
N LYS A 17 6.54 9.88 -9.75
CA LYS A 17 6.56 8.53 -9.17
C LYS A 17 5.62 7.57 -9.87
N THR A 18 4.75 8.04 -10.75
CA THR A 18 3.76 7.17 -11.37
C THR A 18 4.38 6.15 -12.32
N ARG A 19 5.61 6.38 -12.77
CA ARG A 19 6.31 5.46 -13.67
C ARG A 19 7.19 4.46 -12.95
N GLU A 20 7.34 4.58 -11.63
CA GLU A 20 8.17 3.67 -10.85
C GLU A 20 7.32 2.48 -10.39
N ALA A 21 7.91 1.30 -10.39
CA ALA A 21 7.21 0.08 -9.99
C ALA A 21 7.20 -0.06 -8.46
N ILE A 22 6.72 0.95 -7.74
CA ILE A 22 6.83 1.02 -6.29
C ILE A 22 6.04 -0.08 -5.60
N ILE A 23 4.83 -0.39 -6.08
CA ILE A 23 4.02 -1.45 -5.48
C ILE A 23 4.70 -2.81 -5.70
N CYS A 24 5.24 -3.02 -6.88
CA CYS A 24 5.97 -4.24 -7.20
C CYS A 24 7.20 -4.39 -6.30
N ASP A 25 7.95 -3.29 -6.13
CA ASP A 25 9.13 -3.29 -5.26
C ASP A 25 8.75 -3.60 -3.81
N MET A 26 7.65 -3.05 -3.35
CA MET A 26 7.15 -3.35 -2.00
C MET A 26 6.90 -4.85 -1.84
N TYR A 27 6.24 -5.45 -2.81
CA TYR A 27 5.96 -6.87 -2.74
C TYR A 27 7.26 -7.69 -2.74
N ASP A 28 8.20 -7.33 -3.59
CA ASP A 28 9.47 -8.04 -3.66
C ASP A 28 10.24 -7.98 -2.34
N LEU A 29 10.20 -6.84 -1.67
CA LEU A 29 10.94 -6.65 -0.43
C LEU A 29 10.27 -7.27 0.78
N PHE A 30 8.96 -7.16 0.88
CA PHE A 30 8.26 -7.52 2.11
C PHE A 30 7.28 -8.67 1.95
N LYS A 31 6.97 -9.07 0.71
CA LYS A 31 6.03 -10.16 0.41
C LYS A 31 4.67 -9.96 1.06
N VAL A 32 4.23 -8.70 1.16
CA VAL A 32 2.90 -8.39 1.66
C VAL A 32 1.90 -8.52 0.51
N ARG A 33 0.92 -9.37 0.70
CA ARG A 33 -0.12 -9.56 -0.31
C ARG A 33 -0.96 -8.30 -0.42
N PHE A 34 -1.35 -7.97 -1.63
CA PHE A 34 -2.15 -6.77 -1.84
C PHE A 34 -3.21 -7.01 -2.89
N ASN A 35 -4.23 -6.17 -2.85
CA ASN A 35 -5.31 -6.19 -3.81
C ASN A 35 -5.62 -4.74 -4.17
N ILE A 36 -5.62 -4.43 -5.46
CA ILE A 36 -5.95 -3.08 -5.90
C ILE A 36 -7.46 -2.98 -5.98
N ARG A 37 -8.04 -2.09 -5.19
CA ARG A 37 -9.49 -1.89 -5.15
C ARG A 37 -9.94 -0.85 -6.15
N THR A 38 -9.17 0.22 -6.30
CA THR A 38 -9.48 1.31 -7.20
C THR A 38 -8.19 1.95 -7.63
N ALA A 39 -8.09 2.33 -8.87
CA ALA A 39 -6.93 3.04 -9.36
C ALA A 39 -7.37 4.13 -10.32
N SER A 40 -6.82 5.32 -10.15
CA SER A 40 -7.07 6.45 -11.04
C SER A 40 -5.74 7.17 -11.25
N VAL A 41 -5.25 7.16 -12.47
CA VAL A 41 -3.98 7.77 -12.80
C VAL A 41 -4.21 8.77 -13.93
N ASN A 42 -3.73 9.99 -13.73
CA ASN A 42 -3.80 11.02 -14.75
C ASN A 42 -2.43 11.69 -14.87
N GLN A 43 -2.35 12.79 -15.61
CA GLN A 43 -1.08 13.46 -15.87
C GLN A 43 -0.49 14.12 -14.62
N GLN A 44 -1.27 14.32 -13.58
CA GLN A 44 -0.86 15.08 -12.41
C GLN A 44 -0.64 14.21 -11.18
N VAL A 45 -1.43 13.16 -11.03
CA VAL A 45 -1.39 12.35 -9.81
C VAL A 45 -1.92 10.95 -10.09
N GLY A 46 -1.39 9.99 -9.36
CA GLY A 46 -1.94 8.64 -9.33
C GLY A 46 -2.56 8.38 -7.96
N LEU A 47 -3.81 7.94 -7.94
CA LEU A 47 -4.52 7.59 -6.72
C LEU A 47 -4.88 6.11 -6.77
N ILE A 48 -4.45 5.36 -5.76
CA ILE A 48 -4.72 3.93 -5.72
C ILE A 48 -5.24 3.57 -4.33
N ALA A 49 -6.41 2.93 -4.29
CA ALA A 49 -6.90 2.32 -3.06
C ALA A 49 -6.40 0.88 -3.04
N LEU A 50 -5.56 0.59 -2.07
CA LEU A 50 -4.87 -0.69 -1.97
C LEU A 50 -5.25 -1.37 -0.67
N GLU A 51 -5.53 -2.66 -0.74
CA GLU A 51 -5.77 -3.47 0.45
C GLU A 51 -4.54 -4.34 0.68
N LEU A 52 -3.93 -4.17 1.85
CA LEU A 52 -2.75 -4.94 2.25
C LEU A 52 -3.16 -6.04 3.21
N GLU A 53 -2.61 -7.23 3.02
CA GLU A 53 -2.95 -8.38 3.84
C GLU A 53 -1.67 -9.02 4.39
N GLY A 54 -1.64 -9.22 5.69
CA GLY A 54 -0.48 -9.82 6.33
C GLY A 54 -0.50 -9.55 7.82
N SER A 55 0.65 -9.78 8.46
CA SER A 55 0.80 -9.41 9.87
C SER A 55 0.87 -7.90 10.00
N ARG A 56 0.50 -7.39 11.17
CA ARG A 56 0.57 -5.95 11.44
C ARG A 56 1.97 -5.40 11.16
N GLU A 57 2.99 -6.13 11.59
CA GLU A 57 4.36 -5.72 11.43
C GLU A 57 4.75 -5.58 9.96
N LYS A 58 4.38 -6.55 9.15
CA LYS A 58 4.68 -6.52 7.72
C LYS A 58 3.92 -5.41 7.01
N ILE A 59 2.66 -5.21 7.37
CA ILE A 59 1.86 -4.15 6.78
C ILE A 59 2.46 -2.79 7.14
N ASP A 60 2.88 -2.61 8.39
CA ASP A 60 3.52 -1.37 8.81
C ASP A 60 4.82 -1.11 8.03
N GLN A 61 5.59 -2.15 7.77
CA GLN A 61 6.80 -2.04 6.97
C GLN A 61 6.48 -1.61 5.53
N ALA A 62 5.44 -2.18 4.96
CA ALA A 62 5.03 -1.84 3.60
C ALA A 62 4.59 -0.37 3.51
N VAL A 63 3.80 0.08 4.48
CA VAL A 63 3.34 1.47 4.52
C VAL A 63 4.53 2.43 4.67
N ALA A 64 5.46 2.10 5.56
CA ALA A 64 6.66 2.90 5.75
C ALA A 64 7.50 2.96 4.47
N TYR A 65 7.56 1.85 3.75
CA TYR A 65 8.29 1.80 2.48
C TYR A 65 7.68 2.75 1.45
N PHE A 66 6.34 2.74 1.31
CA PHE A 66 5.69 3.66 0.39
C PHE A 66 6.06 5.11 0.71
N LYS A 67 6.01 5.46 1.98
CA LYS A 67 6.35 6.82 2.42
C LYS A 67 7.82 7.15 2.11
N SER A 68 8.71 6.18 2.29
CA SER A 68 10.13 6.38 2.01
C SER A 68 10.39 6.61 0.52
N ARG A 69 9.50 6.13 -0.34
CA ARG A 69 9.62 6.33 -1.78
C ARG A 69 8.90 7.58 -2.26
N GLY A 70 8.40 8.40 -1.34
CA GLY A 70 7.73 9.66 -1.69
C GLY A 70 6.26 9.51 -2.03
N VAL A 71 5.66 8.39 -1.66
CA VAL A 71 4.24 8.14 -1.88
C VAL A 71 3.50 8.43 -0.58
N THR A 72 2.42 9.20 -0.66
CA THR A 72 1.56 9.42 0.50
C THR A 72 0.72 8.18 0.73
N ALA A 73 0.67 7.69 1.96
CA ALA A 73 -0.10 6.50 2.31
C ALA A 73 -0.96 6.81 3.52
N GLU A 74 -2.28 6.72 3.36
CA GLU A 74 -3.23 7.03 4.42
C GLU A 74 -4.19 5.86 4.63
N PRO A 75 -4.36 5.38 5.87
CA PRO A 75 -5.37 4.36 6.13
C PRO A 75 -6.76 4.93 5.92
N VAL A 76 -7.64 4.13 5.36
CA VAL A 76 -9.01 4.55 5.04
C VAL A 76 -9.97 4.19 6.16
N GLU A 77 -9.77 3.03 6.75
CA GLU A 77 -10.66 2.49 7.79
C GLU A 77 -9.84 1.70 8.79
N LEU A 78 -10.50 1.26 9.83
CA LEU A 78 -9.87 0.40 10.82
C LEU A 78 -9.44 -0.91 10.17
N ASP A 79 -8.36 -1.48 10.68
CA ASP A 79 -7.88 -2.77 10.22
C ASP A 79 -8.94 -3.84 10.46
N VAL A 80 -9.07 -4.75 9.51
CA VAL A 80 -9.90 -5.92 9.65
C VAL A 80 -9.02 -7.09 10.08
N ILE A 81 -9.37 -7.72 11.18
CA ILE A 81 -8.62 -8.85 11.71
C ILE A 81 -9.25 -10.13 11.21
N GLU A 82 -8.42 -10.95 10.57
CA GLU A 82 -8.85 -12.26 10.11
C GLU A 82 -8.08 -13.32 10.91
N GLY A 83 -8.80 -14.03 11.68
CA GLY A 83 -8.16 -14.99 12.49
C GLY A 83 -8.46 -16.40 12.18
#